data_ce9496b98dfb7da477180b7445105c58
#
_entry.id   ce9496b98dfb7da477180b7445105c58
#
_cell.length_a   1.000
_cell.length_b   1.000
_cell.length_c   1.000
_cell.angle_alpha   90.00
_cell.angle_beta   90.00
_cell.angle_gamma   90.00
#
_symmetry.space_group_name_H-M   'P 1'
#
loop_
_entity.id
_entity.type
_entity.pdbx_description
1 polymer ?
#
loop_
_entity_poly.entity_id
_entity_poly.type
_entity_poly.pdbx_seq_one_letter_code
_entity_poly.pdbx_strand_id
1 'polypeptide(L)'
;YYRGAVAMANSGANTNGSQFFIVQAKGVVEEALTALRDARDNNEGEELGVTLTDGKYYTFSQLFPDSVLEHYKEVGGAAHLEYVFGNPYTIFGQVFEGLDVVDAIAAAETNENDKPVEDITIESITFENYHAQ
;
A
#
# COMPACT_ATOMS: atom_id res chain seq x y z
N TYR A 1 -3.40 -0.85 0.54
CA TYR A 1 -1.94 -1.11 0.67
C TYR A 1 -1.68 -2.02 1.86
N TYR A 2 -2.23 -3.24 1.80
CA TYR A 2 -2.01 -4.27 2.83
C TYR A 2 -0.54 -4.70 2.86
N ARG A 3 -0.11 -5.28 3.98
CA ARG A 3 1.23 -5.84 4.10
C ARG A 3 1.53 -6.84 2.99
N GLY A 4 2.68 -6.70 2.36
CA GLY A 4 3.10 -7.50 1.22
C GLY A 4 2.64 -6.95 -0.14
N ALA A 5 1.81 -5.91 -0.20
CA ALA A 5 1.47 -5.28 -1.47
C ALA A 5 2.74 -4.75 -2.17
N VAL A 6 2.85 -5.01 -3.47
CA VAL A 6 3.94 -4.53 -4.33
C VAL A 6 3.39 -3.45 -5.24
N ALA A 7 3.95 -2.24 -5.15
CA ALA A 7 3.42 -1.09 -5.87
C ALA A 7 4.53 -0.29 -6.58
N MET A 8 4.16 0.35 -7.69
CA MET A 8 5.06 1.24 -8.43
C MET A 8 5.25 2.56 -7.69
N ALA A 9 6.50 2.95 -7.47
CA ALA A 9 6.80 4.31 -7.02
C ALA A 9 6.58 5.31 -8.16
N ASN A 10 6.06 6.50 -7.81
CA ASN A 10 5.89 7.59 -8.75
C ASN A 10 6.11 8.96 -8.07
N SER A 11 6.26 9.99 -8.87
CA SER A 11 6.38 11.40 -8.44
C SER A 11 5.20 12.23 -8.94
N GLY A 12 4.05 11.63 -9.12
CA GLY A 12 2.82 12.24 -9.63
C GLY A 12 2.27 11.51 -10.85
N ALA A 13 1.27 12.09 -11.49
CA ALA A 13 0.57 11.48 -12.64
C ALA A 13 1.53 11.12 -13.78
N ASN A 14 1.40 9.91 -14.33
CA ASN A 14 2.17 9.41 -15.48
C ASN A 14 3.68 9.38 -15.27
N THR A 15 4.16 9.25 -14.02
CA THR A 15 5.59 9.19 -13.69
C THR A 15 6.07 7.84 -13.17
N ASN A 16 5.28 6.78 -13.34
CA ASN A 16 5.74 5.42 -13.05
C ASN A 16 6.97 5.10 -13.90
N GLY A 17 8.05 4.67 -13.23
CA GLY A 17 9.30 4.26 -13.87
C GLY A 17 9.61 2.79 -13.58
N SER A 18 10.85 2.51 -13.20
CA SER A 18 11.30 1.17 -12.81
C SER A 18 11.40 0.96 -11.29
N GLN A 19 11.05 1.97 -10.51
CA GLN A 19 11.10 1.86 -9.05
C GLN A 19 9.79 1.28 -8.52
N PHE A 20 9.91 0.33 -7.60
CA PHE A 20 8.79 -0.25 -6.89
C PHE A 20 9.10 -0.31 -5.39
N PHE A 21 8.08 -0.53 -4.60
CA PHE A 21 8.23 -0.78 -3.17
C PHE A 21 7.31 -1.92 -2.71
N ILE A 22 7.65 -2.51 -1.58
CA ILE A 22 6.86 -3.54 -0.92
C ILE A 22 6.39 -2.99 0.43
N VAL A 23 5.10 -3.08 0.70
CA VAL A 23 4.53 -2.66 1.99
C VAL A 23 4.94 -3.66 3.07
N GLN A 24 5.82 -3.24 3.99
CA GLN A 24 6.38 -4.11 5.02
C GLN A 24 5.63 -4.03 6.35
N ALA A 25 4.95 -2.92 6.66
CA ALA A 25 4.37 -2.65 7.97
C ALA A 25 3.56 -3.81 8.54
N LYS A 26 4.01 -4.38 9.67
CA LYS A 26 3.39 -5.53 10.38
C LYS A 26 2.09 -5.16 11.09
N GLY A 27 1.92 -3.88 11.37
CA GLY A 27 0.71 -3.32 11.97
C GLY A 27 0.19 -2.20 11.11
N VAL A 28 -0.88 -1.59 11.54
CA VAL A 28 -1.45 -0.41 10.91
C VAL A 28 -1.46 0.75 11.91
N VAL A 29 -1.24 1.95 11.42
CA VAL A 29 -1.34 3.16 12.24
C VAL A 29 -2.83 3.44 12.50
N GLU A 30 -3.28 3.35 13.75
CA GLU A 30 -4.71 3.47 14.11
C GLU A 30 -5.27 4.84 13.73
N GLU A 31 -4.45 5.90 13.78
CA GLU A 31 -4.84 7.23 13.32
C GLU A 31 -5.19 7.24 11.83
N ALA A 32 -4.50 6.46 11.00
CA ALA A 32 -4.80 6.32 9.58
C ALA A 32 -6.16 5.62 9.36
N LEU A 33 -6.44 4.55 10.11
CA LEU A 33 -7.75 3.88 10.04
C LEU A 33 -8.88 4.77 10.54
N THR A 34 -8.64 5.50 11.62
CA THR A 34 -9.61 6.45 12.17
C THR A 34 -9.94 7.52 11.14
N ALA A 35 -8.94 8.08 10.49
CA ALA A 35 -9.15 9.10 9.48
C ALA A 35 -9.88 8.56 8.23
N LEU A 36 -9.64 7.31 7.80
CA LEU A 36 -10.43 6.66 6.74
C LEU A 36 -11.88 6.45 7.16
N ARG A 37 -12.10 6.04 8.40
CA ARG A 37 -13.45 5.89 8.97
C ARG A 37 -14.17 7.24 9.06
N ASP A 38 -13.49 8.26 9.56
CA ASP A 38 -14.04 9.61 9.68
C ASP A 38 -14.37 10.21 8.30
N ALA A 39 -13.52 10.02 7.30
CA ALA A 39 -13.79 10.42 5.92
C ALA A 39 -15.03 9.73 5.34
N ARG A 40 -15.29 8.49 5.74
CA ARG A 40 -16.49 7.74 5.35
C ARG A 40 -17.75 8.20 6.09
N ASP A 41 -17.66 8.37 7.41
CA ASP A 41 -18.81 8.46 8.30
C ASP A 41 -19.25 9.90 8.63
N ASN A 42 -18.32 10.89 8.58
CA ASN A 42 -18.57 12.28 9.00
C ASN A 42 -19.14 13.18 7.90
N ASN A 43 -20.10 12.69 7.13
CA ASN A 43 -20.57 13.38 5.94
C ASN A 43 -21.97 13.97 6.09
N GLU A 44 -22.32 14.65 7.16
CA GLU A 44 -23.56 15.45 7.35
C GLU A 44 -24.71 15.19 6.34
N GLY A 45 -24.89 13.91 5.91
CA GLY A 45 -25.91 13.47 4.97
C GLY A 45 -25.52 13.51 3.48
N GLU A 46 -24.32 13.92 3.12
CA GLU A 46 -23.78 13.79 1.75
C GLU A 46 -22.79 12.62 1.67
N GLU A 47 -22.94 11.79 0.66
CA GLU A 47 -22.05 10.66 0.42
C GLU A 47 -20.78 11.14 -0.31
N LEU A 48 -19.76 11.52 0.45
CA LEU A 48 -18.49 11.99 -0.11
C LEU A 48 -17.72 10.85 -0.76
N GLY A 49 -16.93 11.19 -1.76
CA GLY A 49 -16.09 10.24 -2.49
C GLY A 49 -15.13 10.96 -3.43
N VAL A 50 -14.53 10.18 -4.31
CA VAL A 50 -13.51 10.65 -5.26
C VAL A 50 -13.74 10.06 -6.64
N THR A 51 -13.33 10.78 -7.67
CA THR A 51 -13.22 10.21 -9.02
C THR A 51 -11.85 9.59 -9.17
N LEU A 52 -11.80 8.29 -9.41
CA LEU A 52 -10.55 7.57 -9.62
C LEU A 52 -10.03 7.72 -11.06
N THR A 53 -8.87 7.13 -11.32
CA THR A 53 -8.18 7.20 -12.62
C THR A 53 -8.95 6.53 -13.76
N ASP A 54 -9.93 5.67 -13.47
CA ASP A 54 -10.86 5.08 -14.43
C ASP A 54 -11.99 6.04 -14.86
N GLY A 55 -12.02 7.26 -14.31
CA GLY A 55 -13.02 8.29 -14.56
C GLY A 55 -14.35 8.08 -13.83
N LYS A 56 -14.46 7.07 -12.95
CA LYS A 56 -15.67 6.80 -12.18
C LYS A 56 -15.60 7.42 -10.80
N TYR A 57 -16.74 7.87 -10.32
CA TYR A 57 -16.92 8.36 -8.96
C TYR A 57 -17.17 7.17 -8.02
N TYR A 58 -16.42 7.11 -6.93
CA TYR A 58 -16.58 6.14 -5.86
C TYR A 58 -16.80 6.87 -4.54
N THR A 59 -17.77 6.43 -3.78
CA THR A 59 -18.00 6.96 -2.43
C THR A 59 -16.97 6.36 -1.46
N PHE A 60 -16.70 7.06 -0.35
CA PHE A 60 -15.81 6.51 0.67
C PHE A 60 -16.39 5.25 1.33
N SER A 61 -17.71 5.11 1.39
CA SER A 61 -18.36 3.87 1.84
C SER A 61 -18.05 2.67 0.92
N GLN A 62 -17.94 2.91 -0.39
CA GLN A 62 -17.55 1.87 -1.35
C GLN A 62 -16.06 1.53 -1.27
N LEU A 63 -15.20 2.55 -1.03
CA LEU A 63 -13.75 2.36 -1.00
C LEU A 63 -13.27 1.77 0.34
N PHE A 64 -13.90 2.17 1.45
CA PHE A 64 -13.46 1.81 2.81
C PHE A 64 -14.58 1.16 3.64
N PRO A 65 -15.21 0.07 3.15
CA PRO A 65 -16.16 -0.69 3.96
C PRO A 65 -15.43 -1.27 5.20
N ASP A 66 -16.18 -1.64 6.24
CA ASP A 66 -15.60 -2.19 7.47
C ASP A 66 -14.69 -3.39 7.21
N SER A 67 -15.01 -4.23 6.22
CA SER A 67 -14.17 -5.36 5.83
C SER A 67 -12.75 -4.96 5.40
N VAL A 68 -12.58 -3.81 4.73
CA VAL A 68 -11.26 -3.27 4.37
C VAL A 68 -10.52 -2.77 5.59
N LEU A 69 -11.21 -2.04 6.48
CA LEU A 69 -10.59 -1.48 7.68
C LEU A 69 -10.19 -2.59 8.68
N GLU A 70 -11.04 -3.59 8.86
CA GLU A 70 -10.72 -4.74 9.72
C GLU A 70 -9.58 -5.58 9.13
N HIS A 71 -9.53 -5.77 7.82
CA HIS A 71 -8.44 -6.50 7.18
C HIS A 71 -7.07 -5.81 7.40
N TYR A 72 -7.01 -4.48 7.39
CA TYR A 72 -5.79 -3.76 7.78
C TYR A 72 -5.34 -4.09 9.21
N LYS A 73 -6.28 -4.25 10.14
CA LYS A 73 -5.94 -4.65 11.53
C LYS A 73 -5.41 -6.07 11.62
N GLU A 74 -5.92 -6.97 10.78
CA GLU A 74 -5.49 -8.37 10.76
C GLU A 74 -4.11 -8.57 10.16
N VAL A 75 -3.83 -7.93 9.01
CA VAL A 75 -2.62 -8.21 8.22
C VAL A 75 -1.56 -7.12 8.32
N GLY A 76 -1.92 -5.94 8.80
CA GLY A 76 -1.06 -4.77 8.76
C GLY A 76 -1.07 -4.07 7.40
N GLY A 77 -0.26 -3.03 7.27
CA GLY A 77 -0.12 -2.29 6.03
C GLY A 77 -0.03 -0.78 6.18
N ALA A 78 0.01 -0.10 5.07
CA ALA A 78 0.21 1.34 4.95
C ALA A 78 -1.11 2.05 4.61
N ALA A 79 -2.09 2.00 5.52
CA ALA A 79 -3.42 2.59 5.31
C ALA A 79 -3.37 4.09 4.99
N HIS A 80 -2.34 4.81 5.44
CA HIS A 80 -2.13 6.23 5.11
C HIS A 80 -1.91 6.47 3.61
N LEU A 81 -1.49 5.47 2.84
CA LEU A 81 -1.34 5.59 1.38
C LEU A 81 -2.68 5.60 0.65
N GLU A 82 -3.77 5.20 1.30
CA GLU A 82 -5.12 5.28 0.71
C GLU A 82 -5.58 6.72 0.48
N TYR A 83 -4.98 7.71 1.16
CA TYR A 83 -5.28 9.13 0.97
C TYR A 83 -4.67 9.74 -0.29
N VAL A 84 -3.84 9.01 -1.04
CA VAL A 84 -3.18 9.53 -2.25
C VAL A 84 -4.12 9.39 -3.46
N PHE A 85 -5.35 9.90 -3.35
CA PHE A 85 -6.39 9.75 -4.35
C PHE A 85 -6.06 10.37 -5.72
N GLY A 86 -5.28 11.45 -5.74
CA GLY A 86 -4.93 12.14 -6.99
C GLY A 86 -3.87 11.42 -7.82
N ASN A 87 -2.98 10.67 -7.17
CA ASN A 87 -1.88 9.93 -7.80
C ASN A 87 -1.59 8.64 -7.02
N PRO A 88 -2.50 7.67 -7.06
CA PRO A 88 -2.30 6.43 -6.32
C PRO A 88 -1.09 5.68 -6.85
N TYR A 89 -0.38 5.01 -5.94
CA TYR A 89 0.65 4.06 -6.33
C TYR A 89 -0.01 2.81 -6.92
N THR A 90 0.34 2.45 -8.14
CA THR A 90 -0.24 1.28 -8.81
C THR A 90 0.22 0.00 -8.13
N ILE A 91 -0.68 -0.70 -7.43
CA ILE A 91 -0.43 -2.04 -6.91
C ILE A 91 -0.50 -3.02 -8.09
N PHE A 92 0.56 -3.81 -8.28
CA PHE A 92 0.65 -4.78 -9.37
C PHE A 92 0.99 -6.20 -8.90
N GLY A 93 1.23 -6.38 -7.61
CA GLY A 93 1.56 -7.69 -7.05
C GLY A 93 1.32 -7.77 -5.54
N GLN A 94 1.45 -8.99 -5.02
CA GLN A 94 1.33 -9.30 -3.60
C GLN A 94 2.39 -10.36 -3.24
N VAL A 95 3.19 -10.09 -2.21
CA VAL A 95 4.08 -11.08 -1.63
C VAL A 95 3.24 -12.10 -0.88
N PHE A 96 3.29 -13.35 -1.28
CA PHE A 96 2.61 -14.47 -0.63
C PHE A 96 3.58 -15.41 0.09
N GLU A 97 4.88 -15.33 -0.21
CA GLU A 97 5.95 -16.10 0.41
C GLU A 97 7.19 -15.22 0.60
N GLY A 98 7.97 -15.41 1.68
CA GLY A 98 9.19 -14.65 1.95
C GLY A 98 8.97 -13.29 2.62
N LEU A 99 7.85 -13.05 3.31
CA LEU A 99 7.63 -11.83 4.09
C LEU A 99 8.66 -11.63 5.21
N ASP A 100 9.24 -12.70 5.72
CA ASP A 100 10.37 -12.67 6.67
C ASP A 100 11.65 -12.09 6.04
N VAL A 101 11.87 -12.34 4.75
CA VAL A 101 12.98 -11.72 3.98
C VAL A 101 12.71 -10.23 3.80
N VAL A 102 11.47 -9.83 3.50
CA VAL A 102 11.08 -8.41 3.43
C VAL A 102 11.32 -7.72 4.77
N ASP A 103 10.98 -8.39 5.88
CA ASP A 103 11.24 -7.88 7.23
C ASP A 103 12.75 -7.73 7.51
N ALA A 104 13.55 -8.69 7.08
CA ALA A 104 15.01 -8.64 7.25
C ALA A 104 15.63 -7.47 6.45
N ILE A 105 15.16 -7.23 5.23
CA ILE A 105 15.58 -6.08 4.42
C ILE A 105 15.21 -4.77 5.12
N ALA A 106 13.98 -4.66 5.63
CA ALA A 106 13.52 -3.46 6.32
C ALA A 106 14.22 -3.21 7.66
N ALA A 107 14.79 -4.23 8.27
CA ALA A 107 15.57 -4.14 9.51
C ALA A 107 17.06 -3.85 9.28
N ALA A 108 17.52 -3.75 8.05
CA ALA A 108 18.91 -3.42 7.74
C ALA A 108 19.26 -2.03 8.26
N GLU A 109 20.50 -1.87 8.74
CA GLU A 109 21.01 -0.57 9.17
C GLU A 109 21.00 0.42 8.00
N THR A 110 20.47 1.63 8.25
CA THR A 110 20.37 2.68 7.24
C THR A 110 21.13 3.93 7.66
N ASN A 111 21.53 4.75 6.70
CA ASN A 111 22.08 6.07 6.92
C ASN A 111 20.96 7.12 7.14
N GLU A 112 21.34 8.37 7.30
CA GLU A 112 20.41 9.52 7.51
C GLU A 112 19.39 9.76 6.38
N ASN A 113 19.56 9.13 5.22
CA ASN A 113 18.67 9.20 4.06
C ASN A 113 17.88 7.90 3.87
N ASP A 114 17.76 7.06 4.90
CA ASP A 114 17.10 5.75 4.87
C ASP A 114 17.69 4.77 3.83
N LYS A 115 18.90 5.05 3.32
CA LYS A 115 19.60 4.12 2.44
C LYS A 115 20.36 3.09 3.29
N PRO A 116 20.24 1.78 2.98
CA PRO A 116 21.05 0.76 3.65
C PRO A 116 22.55 1.09 3.63
N VAL A 117 23.20 0.91 4.78
CA VAL A 117 24.66 1.15 4.92
C VAL A 117 25.43 0.15 4.05
N GLU A 118 25.00 -1.10 4.04
CA GLU A 118 25.47 -2.12 3.11
C GLU A 118 24.45 -2.28 1.98
N ASP A 119 24.92 -2.32 0.73
CA ASP A 119 24.04 -2.41 -0.42
C ASP A 119 23.27 -3.73 -0.43
N ILE A 120 21.95 -3.65 -0.57
CA ILE A 120 21.06 -4.79 -0.78
C ILE A 120 20.76 -4.87 -2.27
N THR A 121 21.19 -5.94 -2.92
CA THR A 121 21.16 -6.08 -4.38
C THR A 121 20.18 -7.17 -4.81
N ILE A 122 19.35 -6.88 -5.82
CA ILE A 122 18.58 -7.89 -6.53
C ILE A 122 19.52 -8.54 -7.55
N GLU A 123 19.94 -9.79 -7.31
CA GLU A 123 20.86 -10.50 -8.20
C GLU A 123 20.16 -11.05 -9.44
N SER A 124 18.94 -11.53 -9.27
CA SER A 124 18.14 -12.09 -10.38
C SER A 124 16.65 -12.02 -10.10
N ILE A 125 15.85 -11.99 -11.16
CA ILE A 125 14.39 -12.11 -11.12
C ILE A 125 14.02 -13.21 -12.11
N THR A 126 13.23 -14.19 -11.66
CA THR A 126 12.65 -15.25 -12.50
C THR A 126 11.12 -15.14 -12.52
N PHE A 127 10.50 -15.55 -13.62
CA PHE A 127 9.05 -15.59 -13.77
C PHE A 127 8.60 -17.03 -13.87
N GLU A 128 7.63 -17.39 -13.05
CA GLU A 128 7.03 -18.71 -13.02
C GLU A 128 5.50 -18.59 -13.03
N ASN A 129 4.82 -19.60 -13.58
CA ASN A 129 3.36 -19.65 -13.48
C ASN A 129 2.99 -20.12 -12.06
N TYR A 130 2.28 -19.30 -11.32
CA TYR A 130 1.74 -19.67 -10.02
C TYR A 130 0.51 -20.56 -10.21
N HIS A 131 0.54 -21.76 -9.62
CA HIS A 131 -0.60 -22.65 -9.51
C HIS A 131 -0.99 -22.71 -8.03
N ALA A 132 -2.13 -22.11 -7.69
CA ALA A 132 -2.69 -22.26 -6.34
C ALA A 132 -2.98 -23.74 -6.06
N GLN A 133 -2.51 -24.22 -4.92
CA GLN A 133 -2.79 -25.59 -4.44
C GLN A 133 -4.16 -25.64 -3.77
#